data_ef19fedf25e10c09c5094bf30136b056
#
_entry.id   ef19fedf25e10c09c5094bf30136b056
#
_cell.length_a   1.000
_cell.length_b   1.000
_cell.length_c   1.000
_cell.angle_alpha   90.00
_cell.angle_beta   90.00
_cell.angle_gamma   90.00
#
_symmetry.space_group_name_H-M   'P 1'
#
loop_
_entity.id
_entity.type
_entity.pdbx_description
1 polymer ?
#
loop_
_entity_poly.entity_id
_entity_poly.type
_entity_poly.pdbx_seq_one_letter_code
_entity_poly.pdbx_strand_id
1 'polypeptide(L)'
;MVNSPRYLGAMWEPRLLLVNPLKLVREEKRLVCAMGVRVFENSPVLKIHRNGGFALHTPSGVLACEKLVFAANAYSHLFPELRRKQIPAFTYMVATEPLSQEQLSPIGWAGFQGVEDARNLIHYYRLTPDHRIVMGGGPVGLTWANSLYHDDDQAAWKHLEAHIAFLFPHLKGIRITHRWGGPFSVTADLTPALGRLGDENAVYSLGCIGHGVSMSHLNAQALRDLLLGRRTELLESCPFYQRRIIPWPPEPLRSAVAHALRGYLKVEDALYERSLPKH
;
A
#
# COMPACT_ATOMS: atom_id res chain seq x y z
N MET A 1 1.28 24.72 11.58
CA MET A 1 0.69 23.36 11.71
C MET A 1 -0.63 23.35 10.96
N VAL A 2 -1.16 22.18 10.65
CA VAL A 2 -2.47 22.06 9.98
C VAL A 2 -3.59 22.23 11.01
N ASN A 3 -4.55 23.10 10.77
CA ASN A 3 -5.65 23.39 11.69
C ASN A 3 -6.94 22.75 11.19
N SER A 4 -7.65 22.10 12.10
CA SER A 4 -9.01 21.62 11.89
C SER A 4 -9.78 21.65 13.22
N PRO A 5 -11.06 22.01 13.22
CA PRO A 5 -11.88 21.94 14.44
C PRO A 5 -12.13 20.49 14.91
N ARG A 6 -11.64 19.51 14.18
CA ARG A 6 -11.80 18.08 14.50
C ARG A 6 -10.57 17.46 15.13
N TYR A 7 -9.45 18.18 15.20
CA TYR A 7 -8.25 17.65 15.82
C TYR A 7 -8.30 17.83 17.33
N LEU A 8 -8.08 16.74 18.05
CA LEU A 8 -7.93 16.73 19.51
C LEU A 8 -6.48 17.00 19.94
N GLY A 9 -5.54 16.65 19.07
CA GLY A 9 -4.11 16.79 19.26
C GLY A 9 -3.38 16.19 18.08
N ALA A 10 -2.06 16.28 18.07
CA ALA A 10 -1.20 15.70 17.06
C ALA A 10 0.17 15.30 17.63
N MET A 11 0.73 14.24 17.10
CA MET A 11 2.13 13.88 17.26
C MET A 11 2.90 14.30 15.99
N TRP A 12 4.04 14.92 16.17
CA TRP A 12 4.90 15.34 15.07
C TRP A 12 6.12 14.42 14.95
N GLU A 13 6.31 13.82 13.78
CA GLU A 13 7.51 13.03 13.45
C GLU A 13 8.33 13.76 12.35
N PRO A 14 9.43 14.44 12.72
CA PRO A 14 10.18 15.28 11.78
C PRO A 14 11.05 14.48 10.78
N ARG A 15 11.23 13.18 11.00
CA ARG A 15 12.08 12.32 10.15
C ARG A 15 11.32 11.71 8.96
N LEU A 16 10.01 11.93 8.84
CA LEU A 16 9.22 11.44 7.73
C LEU A 16 9.41 12.31 6.48
N LEU A 17 9.46 11.66 5.34
CA LEU A 17 9.52 12.30 4.03
C LEU A 17 8.23 12.03 3.25
N LEU A 18 7.70 13.07 2.61
CA LEU A 18 6.63 12.97 1.65
C LEU A 18 7.18 12.93 0.24
N VAL A 19 6.80 11.92 -0.52
CA VAL A 19 7.20 11.75 -1.91
C VAL A 19 5.99 11.69 -2.83
N ASN A 20 6.19 11.98 -4.11
CA ASN A 20 5.23 11.60 -5.14
C ASN A 20 5.61 10.19 -5.62
N PRO A 21 4.80 9.15 -5.31
CA PRO A 21 5.18 7.75 -5.59
C PRO A 21 5.40 7.48 -7.08
N LEU A 22 4.62 8.13 -7.95
CA LEU A 22 4.75 7.95 -9.40
C LEU A 22 6.06 8.55 -9.93
N LYS A 23 6.44 9.74 -9.44
CA LYS A 23 7.72 10.36 -9.82
C LYS A 23 8.89 9.52 -9.30
N LEU A 24 8.79 9.02 -8.07
CA LEU A 24 9.82 8.17 -7.48
C LEU A 24 10.05 6.91 -8.33
N VAL A 25 9.02 6.11 -8.59
CA VAL A 25 9.16 4.85 -9.33
C VAL A 25 9.60 5.06 -10.80
N ARG A 26 9.20 6.17 -11.41
CA ARG A 26 9.66 6.52 -12.76
C ARG A 26 11.15 6.83 -12.78
N GLU A 27 11.63 7.57 -11.78
CA GLU A 27 13.04 7.92 -11.68
C GLU A 27 13.89 6.70 -11.31
N GLU A 28 13.42 5.84 -10.41
CA GLU A 28 14.05 4.55 -10.13
C GLU A 28 14.17 3.69 -11.38
N LYS A 29 13.10 3.57 -12.17
CA LYS A 29 13.14 2.86 -13.46
C LYS A 29 14.20 3.46 -14.39
N ARG A 30 14.25 4.79 -14.52
CA ARG A 30 15.26 5.46 -15.35
C ARG A 30 16.68 5.13 -14.90
N LEU A 31 16.92 5.17 -13.58
CA LEU A 31 18.22 4.87 -13.00
C LEU A 31 18.64 3.41 -13.21
N VAL A 32 17.78 2.45 -12.91
CA VAL A 32 18.14 1.04 -13.08
C VAL A 32 18.37 0.67 -14.55
N CYS A 33 17.60 1.25 -15.47
CA CYS A 33 17.83 1.09 -16.91
C CYS A 33 19.22 1.68 -17.33
N ALA A 34 19.59 2.85 -16.81
CA ALA A 34 20.90 3.44 -17.06
C ALA A 34 22.06 2.61 -16.48
N MET A 35 21.79 1.83 -15.43
CA MET A 35 22.74 0.86 -14.86
C MET A 35 22.79 -0.48 -15.62
N GLY A 36 22.05 -0.63 -16.72
CA GLY A 36 22.05 -1.81 -17.56
C GLY A 36 20.99 -2.88 -17.16
N VAL A 37 20.11 -2.60 -16.22
CA VAL A 37 19.01 -3.50 -15.90
C VAL A 37 17.97 -3.45 -17.03
N ARG A 38 17.57 -4.61 -17.53
CA ARG A 38 16.53 -4.73 -18.55
C ARG A 38 15.15 -4.77 -17.88
N VAL A 39 14.29 -3.81 -18.19
CA VAL A 39 12.91 -3.73 -17.71
C VAL A 39 11.96 -4.08 -18.86
N PHE A 40 11.11 -5.07 -18.64
CA PHE A 40 10.12 -5.54 -19.62
C PHE A 40 8.73 -5.18 -19.12
N GLU A 41 8.14 -4.14 -19.71
CA GLU A 41 6.74 -3.77 -19.46
C GLU A 41 5.80 -4.61 -20.34
N ASN A 42 4.53 -4.67 -19.98
CA ASN A 42 3.50 -5.44 -20.69
C ASN A 42 3.89 -6.92 -20.91
N SER A 43 4.68 -7.45 -20.00
CA SER A 43 5.25 -8.80 -20.09
C SER A 43 4.88 -9.62 -18.86
N PRO A 44 3.58 -9.96 -18.68
CA PRO A 44 3.14 -10.74 -17.52
C PRO A 44 3.79 -12.13 -17.53
N VAL A 45 4.29 -12.54 -16.37
CA VAL A 45 4.78 -13.92 -16.16
C VAL A 45 3.57 -14.81 -15.94
N LEU A 46 3.30 -15.70 -16.88
CA LEU A 46 2.14 -16.60 -16.87
C LEU A 46 2.43 -17.92 -16.15
N LYS A 47 3.68 -18.39 -16.22
CA LYS A 47 4.10 -19.65 -15.64
C LYS A 47 5.59 -19.60 -15.28
N ILE A 48 5.95 -20.28 -14.20
CA ILE A 48 7.32 -20.45 -13.75
C ILE A 48 7.64 -21.95 -13.72
N HIS A 49 8.66 -22.37 -14.43
CA HIS A 49 9.21 -23.71 -14.33
C HIS A 49 10.54 -23.67 -13.56
N ARG A 50 10.74 -24.66 -12.69
CA ARG A 50 11.99 -24.87 -11.93
C ARG A 50 12.69 -26.11 -12.48
N ASN A 51 13.91 -25.93 -12.97
CA ASN A 51 14.76 -27.00 -13.44
C ASN A 51 16.24 -26.57 -13.44
N GLY A 52 16.89 -26.71 -12.28
CA GLY A 52 18.25 -26.20 -12.07
C GLY A 52 18.39 -24.66 -12.10
N GLY A 53 17.27 -23.95 -12.17
CA GLY A 53 17.06 -22.52 -12.26
C GLY A 53 15.60 -22.23 -12.51
N PHE A 54 15.26 -21.05 -13.07
CA PHE A 54 13.88 -20.66 -13.34
C PHE A 54 13.70 -20.30 -14.81
N ALA A 55 12.62 -20.80 -15.43
CA ALA A 55 12.15 -20.38 -16.74
C ALA A 55 10.80 -19.66 -16.59
N LEU A 56 10.79 -18.36 -16.86
CA LEU A 56 9.63 -17.47 -16.75
C LEU A 56 8.97 -17.35 -18.12
N HIS A 57 7.77 -17.91 -18.25
CA HIS A 57 7.00 -17.88 -19.50
C HIS A 57 6.15 -16.61 -19.56
N THR A 58 6.31 -15.86 -20.62
CA THR A 58 5.51 -14.68 -20.96
C THR A 58 4.82 -14.88 -22.32
N PRO A 59 3.86 -14.05 -22.70
CA PRO A 59 3.24 -14.13 -24.04
C PRO A 59 4.25 -13.98 -25.19
N SER A 60 5.37 -13.28 -24.96
CA SER A 60 6.34 -12.93 -25.99
C SER A 60 7.61 -13.82 -25.98
N GLY A 61 7.74 -14.74 -25.01
CA GLY A 61 8.89 -15.60 -24.92
C GLY A 61 9.18 -16.12 -23.51
N VAL A 62 10.36 -16.71 -23.35
CA VAL A 62 10.80 -17.32 -22.09
C VAL A 62 12.07 -16.63 -21.61
N LEU A 63 12.10 -16.22 -20.35
CA LEU A 63 13.28 -15.70 -19.68
C LEU A 63 13.84 -16.78 -18.74
N ALA A 64 15.08 -17.18 -18.95
CA ALA A 64 15.80 -18.06 -18.03
C ALA A 64 16.60 -17.22 -17.02
N CYS A 65 16.59 -17.64 -15.74
CA CYS A 65 17.38 -17.01 -14.68
C CYS A 65 17.76 -18.02 -13.59
N GLU A 66 18.83 -17.73 -12.87
CA GLU A 66 19.30 -18.56 -11.75
C GLU A 66 18.61 -18.16 -10.44
N LYS A 67 18.27 -16.88 -10.28
CA LYS A 67 17.70 -16.31 -9.07
C LYS A 67 16.40 -15.59 -9.38
N LEU A 68 15.42 -15.70 -8.47
CA LEU A 68 14.08 -15.13 -8.65
C LEU A 68 13.63 -14.34 -7.43
N VAL A 69 13.12 -13.13 -7.66
CA VAL A 69 12.48 -12.30 -6.63
C VAL A 69 11.01 -12.12 -6.95
N PHE A 70 10.15 -12.52 -6.02
CA PHE A 70 8.73 -12.19 -6.06
C PHE A 70 8.48 -10.88 -5.32
N ALA A 71 8.39 -9.79 -6.05
CA ALA A 71 8.12 -8.43 -5.55
C ALA A 71 6.83 -7.86 -6.17
N ALA A 72 5.82 -8.73 -6.34
CA ALA A 72 4.61 -8.42 -7.09
C ALA A 72 3.47 -7.86 -6.21
N ASN A 73 3.72 -7.53 -4.93
CA ASN A 73 2.76 -6.94 -4.00
C ASN A 73 1.39 -7.66 -4.06
N ALA A 74 0.29 -6.95 -4.31
CA ALA A 74 -1.06 -7.49 -4.41
C ALA A 74 -1.23 -8.58 -5.49
N TYR A 75 -0.39 -8.59 -6.51
CA TYR A 75 -0.40 -9.58 -7.59
C TYR A 75 0.25 -10.92 -7.19
N SER A 76 0.89 -11.01 -6.03
CA SER A 76 1.61 -12.21 -5.58
C SER A 76 0.73 -13.46 -5.49
N HIS A 77 -0.59 -13.32 -5.27
CA HIS A 77 -1.52 -14.45 -5.23
C HIS A 77 -1.70 -15.16 -6.58
N LEU A 78 -1.27 -14.56 -7.68
CA LEU A 78 -1.27 -15.18 -9.01
C LEU A 78 -0.24 -16.31 -9.12
N PHE A 79 0.77 -16.33 -8.25
CA PHE A 79 1.77 -17.38 -8.18
C PHE A 79 1.33 -18.47 -7.18
N PRO A 80 1.29 -19.75 -7.61
CA PRO A 80 0.76 -20.86 -6.78
C PRO A 80 1.35 -20.93 -5.38
N GLU A 81 2.66 -20.69 -5.24
CA GLU A 81 3.41 -20.76 -3.98
C GLU A 81 3.04 -19.65 -3.00
N LEU A 82 2.49 -18.53 -3.50
CA LEU A 82 2.10 -17.35 -2.72
C LEU A 82 0.58 -17.19 -2.61
N ARG A 83 -0.19 -18.01 -3.32
CA ARG A 83 -1.64 -17.87 -3.54
C ARG A 83 -2.47 -17.69 -2.28
N ARG A 84 -2.08 -18.31 -1.16
CA ARG A 84 -2.81 -18.24 0.11
C ARG A 84 -2.07 -17.44 1.17
N LYS A 85 -0.92 -16.86 0.85
CA LYS A 85 -0.10 -16.12 1.82
C LYS A 85 -0.54 -14.68 1.99
N GLN A 86 -1.27 -14.15 1.00
CA GLN A 86 -1.83 -12.81 1.01
C GLN A 86 -3.12 -12.73 0.18
N ILE A 87 -3.88 -11.65 0.36
CA ILE A 87 -4.99 -11.26 -0.50
C ILE A 87 -4.78 -9.83 -1.00
N PRO A 88 -5.31 -9.46 -2.18
CA PRO A 88 -5.43 -8.06 -2.56
C PRO A 88 -6.55 -7.40 -1.75
N ALA A 89 -6.26 -6.24 -1.18
CA ALA A 89 -7.25 -5.31 -0.68
C ALA A 89 -7.05 -3.97 -1.41
N PHE A 90 -8.08 -3.14 -1.48
CA PHE A 90 -8.05 -1.90 -2.25
C PHE A 90 -8.12 -0.69 -1.34
N THR A 91 -7.32 0.31 -1.66
CA THR A 91 -7.42 1.66 -1.09
C THR A 91 -7.78 2.65 -2.20
N TYR A 92 -8.41 3.74 -1.79
CA TYR A 92 -8.94 4.75 -2.71
C TYR A 92 -8.40 6.12 -2.36
N MET A 93 -8.33 6.97 -3.38
CA MET A 93 -7.77 8.31 -3.28
C MET A 93 -8.66 9.31 -4.02
N VAL A 94 -8.69 10.52 -3.51
CA VAL A 94 -9.27 11.69 -4.20
C VAL A 94 -8.28 12.84 -4.18
N ALA A 95 -8.36 13.72 -5.19
CA ALA A 95 -7.68 15.01 -5.17
C ALA A 95 -8.67 16.13 -5.52
N THR A 96 -8.60 17.21 -4.74
CA THR A 96 -9.42 18.40 -4.98
C THR A 96 -8.91 19.17 -6.20
N GLU A 97 -9.64 20.16 -6.66
CA GLU A 97 -9.09 21.27 -7.40
C GLU A 97 -8.07 22.04 -6.55
N PRO A 98 -7.19 22.87 -7.16
CA PRO A 98 -6.32 23.75 -6.37
C PRO A 98 -7.13 24.66 -5.47
N LEU A 99 -6.75 24.75 -4.19
CA LEU A 99 -7.38 25.65 -3.23
C LEU A 99 -6.90 27.09 -3.45
N SER A 100 -7.82 28.03 -3.32
CA SER A 100 -7.47 29.44 -3.26
C SER A 100 -6.77 29.78 -1.94
N GLN A 101 -6.10 30.94 -1.90
CA GLN A 101 -5.47 31.43 -0.67
C GLN A 101 -6.48 31.63 0.46
N GLU A 102 -7.71 32.04 0.14
CA GLU A 102 -8.81 32.19 1.10
C GLU A 102 -9.24 30.85 1.70
N GLN A 103 -9.22 29.78 0.89
CA GLN A 103 -9.54 28.43 1.34
C GLN A 103 -8.40 27.81 2.16
N LEU A 104 -7.14 28.16 1.88
CA LEU A 104 -5.97 27.65 2.61
C LEU A 104 -5.75 28.38 3.93
N SER A 105 -6.02 29.68 3.99
CA SER A 105 -5.73 30.51 5.15
C SER A 105 -6.28 29.96 6.47
N PRO A 106 -7.55 29.51 6.58
CA PRO A 106 -8.08 28.94 7.82
C PRO A 106 -7.40 27.62 8.22
N ILE A 107 -6.88 26.86 7.25
CA ILE A 107 -6.19 25.59 7.49
C ILE A 107 -4.76 25.82 8.00
N GLY A 108 -4.11 26.90 7.56
CA GLY A 108 -2.75 27.25 7.97
C GLY A 108 -1.69 26.22 7.57
N TRP A 109 -1.87 25.53 6.46
CA TRP A 109 -0.98 24.42 5.99
C TRP A 109 0.32 24.97 5.38
N ALA A 110 1.21 25.47 6.21
CA ALA A 110 2.41 26.18 5.75
C ALA A 110 3.57 25.29 5.29
N GLY A 111 3.69 24.07 5.81
CA GLY A 111 4.89 23.23 5.62
C GLY A 111 4.63 21.97 4.77
N PHE A 112 3.52 21.86 4.07
CA PHE A 112 3.15 20.69 3.27
C PHE A 112 3.22 19.34 4.02
N GLN A 113 3.04 19.35 5.34
CA GLN A 113 3.08 18.15 6.16
C GLN A 113 2.06 17.11 5.69
N GLY A 114 2.40 15.84 5.74
CA GLY A 114 1.44 14.76 5.66
C GLY A 114 0.72 14.62 6.99
N VAL A 115 -0.56 14.30 6.94
CA VAL A 115 -1.40 14.04 8.10
C VAL A 115 -2.01 12.66 7.95
N GLU A 116 -2.00 11.91 9.06
CA GLU A 116 -2.62 10.60 9.18
C GLU A 116 -3.42 10.58 10.47
N ASP A 117 -4.60 10.00 10.46
CA ASP A 117 -5.40 9.84 11.67
C ASP A 117 -5.04 8.53 12.42
N ALA A 118 -5.52 8.38 13.65
CA ALA A 118 -5.21 7.25 14.52
C ALA A 118 -6.22 6.10 14.44
N ARG A 119 -6.99 5.99 13.36
CA ARG A 119 -7.93 4.88 13.12
C ARG A 119 -7.21 3.63 12.65
N ASN A 120 -7.83 2.47 12.82
CA ASN A 120 -7.40 1.24 12.16
C ASN A 120 -7.57 1.34 10.63
N LEU A 121 -8.70 1.90 10.19
CA LEU A 121 -8.95 2.26 8.80
C LEU A 121 -8.58 3.72 8.58
N ILE A 122 -7.28 3.99 8.61
CA ILE A 122 -6.70 5.32 8.60
C ILE A 122 -7.12 6.16 7.39
N HIS A 123 -7.31 7.47 7.63
CA HIS A 123 -7.29 8.46 6.56
C HIS A 123 -5.95 9.18 6.57
N TYR A 124 -5.37 9.34 5.39
CA TYR A 124 -4.13 10.06 5.22
C TYR A 124 -4.27 11.10 4.12
N TYR A 125 -3.71 12.27 4.35
CA TYR A 125 -3.87 13.38 3.43
C TYR A 125 -2.70 14.35 3.51
N ARG A 126 -2.53 15.09 2.42
CA ARG A 126 -1.49 16.11 2.29
C ARG A 126 -1.89 17.21 1.33
N LEU A 127 -1.22 18.33 1.44
CA LEU A 127 -1.26 19.38 0.43
C LEU A 127 -0.20 19.09 -0.64
N THR A 128 -0.56 19.26 -1.92
CA THR A 128 0.39 19.20 -3.03
C THR A 128 1.03 20.58 -3.29
N PRO A 129 2.16 20.65 -4.01
CA PRO A 129 2.79 21.94 -4.36
C PRO A 129 1.87 22.88 -5.16
N ASP A 130 0.90 22.36 -5.89
CA ASP A 130 -0.15 23.12 -6.60
C ASP A 130 -1.42 23.30 -5.75
N HIS A 131 -1.30 23.21 -4.44
CA HIS A 131 -2.32 23.49 -3.45
C HIS A 131 -3.59 22.62 -3.51
N ARG A 132 -3.48 21.36 -3.91
CA ARG A 132 -4.59 20.40 -3.82
C ARG A 132 -4.52 19.60 -2.53
N ILE A 133 -5.63 19.31 -1.93
CA ILE A 133 -5.70 18.26 -0.92
C ILE A 133 -5.79 16.92 -1.66
N VAL A 134 -4.82 16.06 -1.42
CA VAL A 134 -4.87 14.63 -1.80
C VAL A 134 -5.18 13.85 -0.54
N MET A 135 -6.27 13.07 -0.55
CA MET A 135 -6.73 12.27 0.59
C MET A 135 -6.97 10.84 0.16
N GLY A 136 -6.59 9.89 1.01
CA GLY A 136 -6.83 8.47 0.82
C GLY A 136 -7.13 7.74 2.11
N GLY A 137 -7.33 6.42 2.02
CA GLY A 137 -7.63 5.56 3.15
C GLY A 137 -9.12 5.43 3.46
N GLY A 138 -9.47 5.24 4.73
CA GLY A 138 -10.84 4.99 5.17
C GLY A 138 -11.38 3.64 4.67
N PRO A 139 -12.36 3.62 3.76
CA PRO A 139 -12.93 2.37 3.26
C PRO A 139 -11.90 1.49 2.55
N VAL A 140 -11.82 0.23 2.95
CA VAL A 140 -10.98 -0.79 2.29
C VAL A 140 -11.86 -1.67 1.42
N GLY A 141 -11.54 -1.74 0.11
CA GLY A 141 -12.19 -2.63 -0.84
C GLY A 141 -11.71 -4.08 -0.69
N LEU A 142 -12.63 -5.03 -0.75
CA LEU A 142 -12.35 -6.46 -0.75
C LEU A 142 -13.11 -7.10 -1.92
N THR A 143 -12.46 -8.04 -2.59
CA THR A 143 -13.02 -8.69 -3.78
C THR A 143 -13.20 -10.18 -3.60
N TRP A 144 -14.20 -10.72 -4.29
CA TRP A 144 -14.39 -12.17 -4.40
C TRP A 144 -13.25 -12.80 -5.22
N ALA A 145 -12.82 -13.97 -4.81
CA ALA A 145 -11.79 -14.76 -5.48
C ALA A 145 -10.46 -14.04 -5.76
N ASN A 146 -10.12 -13.02 -4.94
CA ASN A 146 -8.93 -12.17 -5.14
C ASN A 146 -8.89 -11.45 -6.49
N SER A 147 -10.04 -11.07 -7.04
CA SER A 147 -10.08 -10.24 -8.25
C SER A 147 -9.25 -8.97 -8.05
N LEU A 148 -8.51 -8.58 -9.09
CA LEU A 148 -7.70 -7.36 -9.12
C LEU A 148 -8.44 -6.18 -9.78
N TYR A 149 -9.74 -6.33 -10.03
CA TYR A 149 -10.58 -5.32 -10.68
C TYR A 149 -11.54 -4.71 -9.66
N HIS A 150 -11.08 -3.70 -8.92
CA HIS A 150 -11.90 -2.96 -7.95
C HIS A 150 -11.27 -1.60 -7.60
N ASP A 151 -10.61 -0.98 -8.56
CA ASP A 151 -9.98 0.33 -8.46
C ASP A 151 -10.94 1.51 -8.64
N ASP A 152 -12.20 1.22 -8.98
CA ASP A 152 -13.32 2.16 -9.09
C ASP A 152 -14.39 1.83 -8.02
N ASP A 153 -14.47 2.65 -6.95
CA ASP A 153 -15.48 2.54 -5.90
C ASP A 153 -16.06 3.93 -5.59
N GLN A 154 -17.24 4.18 -6.14
CA GLN A 154 -17.96 5.44 -5.98
C GLN A 154 -18.33 5.72 -4.51
N ALA A 155 -18.62 4.69 -3.72
CA ALA A 155 -18.97 4.85 -2.31
C ALA A 155 -17.75 5.25 -1.48
N ALA A 156 -16.58 4.67 -1.76
CA ALA A 156 -15.33 5.03 -1.12
C ALA A 156 -14.93 6.47 -1.46
N TRP A 157 -15.03 6.89 -2.71
CA TRP A 157 -14.73 8.27 -3.10
C TRP A 157 -15.68 9.28 -2.46
N LYS A 158 -17.00 9.02 -2.42
CA LYS A 158 -17.96 9.87 -1.71
C LYS A 158 -17.65 9.97 -0.22
N HIS A 159 -17.21 8.88 0.42
CA HIS A 159 -16.75 8.90 1.80
C HIS A 159 -15.57 9.85 2.00
N LEU A 160 -14.54 9.77 1.14
CA LEU A 160 -13.37 10.64 1.21
C LEU A 160 -13.73 12.13 0.98
N GLU A 161 -14.60 12.41 0.02
CA GLU A 161 -15.15 13.77 -0.21
C GLU A 161 -15.85 14.31 1.04
N ALA A 162 -16.72 13.50 1.65
CA ALA A 162 -17.40 13.86 2.88
C ALA A 162 -16.42 14.05 4.05
N HIS A 163 -15.34 13.26 4.09
CA HIS A 163 -14.32 13.38 5.12
C HIS A 163 -13.48 14.66 4.99
N ILE A 164 -13.19 15.13 3.78
CA ILE A 164 -12.57 16.45 3.55
C ILE A 164 -13.47 17.55 4.13
N ALA A 165 -14.77 17.52 3.83
CA ALA A 165 -15.72 18.50 4.34
C ALA A 165 -15.94 18.38 5.87
N PHE A 166 -15.80 17.19 6.45
CA PHE A 166 -15.83 16.97 7.88
C PHE A 166 -14.61 17.60 8.58
N LEU A 167 -13.42 17.41 8.03
CA LEU A 167 -12.20 18.01 8.58
C LEU A 167 -12.13 19.52 8.37
N PHE A 168 -12.56 19.99 7.21
CA PHE A 168 -12.49 21.38 6.78
C PHE A 168 -13.86 21.87 6.31
N PRO A 169 -14.77 22.23 7.24
CA PRO A 169 -16.17 22.54 6.91
C PRO A 169 -16.34 23.66 5.87
N HIS A 170 -15.44 24.62 5.82
CA HIS A 170 -15.45 25.70 4.83
C HIS A 170 -15.13 25.24 3.40
N LEU A 171 -14.59 24.00 3.23
CA LEU A 171 -14.38 23.38 1.93
C LEU A 171 -15.56 22.52 1.46
N LYS A 172 -16.71 22.57 2.15
CA LYS A 172 -17.91 21.84 1.72
C LYS A 172 -18.29 22.23 0.29
N GLY A 173 -18.37 21.22 -0.58
CA GLY A 173 -18.66 21.42 -2.00
C GLY A 173 -17.44 21.69 -2.87
N ILE A 174 -16.22 21.61 -2.33
CA ILE A 174 -15.00 21.66 -3.13
C ILE A 174 -15.03 20.61 -4.24
N ARG A 175 -14.63 20.97 -5.45
CA ARG A 175 -14.66 20.07 -6.59
C ARG A 175 -13.52 19.04 -6.51
N ILE A 176 -13.88 17.76 -6.62
CA ILE A 176 -12.91 16.67 -6.75
C ILE A 176 -12.57 16.48 -8.23
N THR A 177 -11.31 16.62 -8.56
CA THR A 177 -10.82 16.59 -9.95
C THR A 177 -10.24 15.23 -10.34
N HIS A 178 -9.75 14.47 -9.37
CA HIS A 178 -9.17 13.14 -9.62
C HIS A 178 -9.68 12.15 -8.60
N ARG A 179 -9.94 10.94 -9.06
CA ARG A 179 -10.33 9.77 -8.27
C ARG A 179 -9.57 8.57 -8.81
N TRP A 180 -9.01 7.77 -7.93
CA TRP A 180 -8.35 6.51 -8.30
C TRP A 180 -8.35 5.55 -7.13
N GLY A 181 -8.05 4.29 -7.41
CA GLY A 181 -7.84 3.25 -6.43
C GLY A 181 -6.73 2.33 -6.86
N GLY A 182 -6.37 1.39 -6.00
CA GLY A 182 -5.40 0.37 -6.34
C GLY A 182 -5.25 -0.68 -5.26
N PRO A 183 -4.81 -1.89 -5.66
CA PRO A 183 -4.66 -2.99 -4.75
C PRO A 183 -3.35 -2.93 -3.97
N PHE A 184 -3.40 -3.39 -2.72
CA PHE A 184 -2.22 -3.64 -1.88
C PHE A 184 -2.31 -5.02 -1.22
N SER A 185 -1.16 -5.54 -0.82
CA SER A 185 -1.03 -6.90 -0.27
C SER A 185 -1.36 -6.95 1.21
N VAL A 186 -2.25 -7.87 1.62
CA VAL A 186 -2.67 -8.07 3.01
C VAL A 186 -2.49 -9.53 3.43
N THR A 187 -1.70 -9.76 4.47
CA THR A 187 -1.58 -11.04 5.19
C THR A 187 -2.71 -11.21 6.20
N ALA A 188 -3.02 -12.43 6.59
CA ALA A 188 -4.13 -12.71 7.51
C ALA A 188 -3.94 -12.11 8.91
N ASP A 189 -2.70 -11.91 9.32
CA ASP A 189 -2.30 -11.34 10.62
C ASP A 189 -1.86 -9.87 10.53
N LEU A 190 -2.13 -9.21 9.40
CA LEU A 190 -1.77 -7.81 9.14
C LEU A 190 -0.27 -7.51 9.38
N THR A 191 0.60 -8.48 9.12
CA THR A 191 2.04 -8.34 9.35
C THR A 191 2.81 -8.62 8.06
N PRO A 192 3.78 -7.77 7.64
CA PRO A 192 4.61 -8.03 6.48
C PRO A 192 5.38 -9.34 6.57
N ALA A 193 5.77 -9.90 5.44
CA ALA A 193 6.60 -11.09 5.38
C ALA A 193 7.57 -11.03 4.22
N LEU A 194 8.79 -11.44 4.47
CA LEU A 194 9.82 -11.64 3.45
C LEU A 194 10.64 -12.89 3.79
N GLY A 195 11.22 -13.51 2.78
CA GLY A 195 12.02 -14.72 3.00
C GLY A 195 12.30 -15.52 1.74
N ARG A 196 12.76 -16.74 1.95
CA ARG A 196 13.02 -17.73 0.88
C ARG A 196 11.75 -18.51 0.56
N LEU A 197 11.58 -18.88 -0.68
CA LEU A 197 10.41 -19.61 -1.18
C LEU A 197 10.78 -21.04 -1.60
N GLY A 198 11.05 -21.89 -0.60
CA GLY A 198 11.35 -23.31 -0.83
C GLY A 198 12.68 -23.61 -1.56
N ASP A 199 13.42 -22.59 -1.94
CA ASP A 199 14.66 -22.64 -2.69
C ASP A 199 15.55 -21.48 -2.25
N GLU A 200 16.85 -21.69 -2.15
CA GLU A 200 17.79 -20.63 -1.77
C GLU A 200 17.85 -19.49 -2.80
N ASN A 201 17.54 -19.79 -4.04
CA ASN A 201 17.56 -18.88 -5.17
C ASN A 201 16.22 -18.19 -5.44
N ALA A 202 15.16 -18.48 -4.66
CA ALA A 202 13.87 -17.82 -4.75
C ALA A 202 13.53 -17.10 -3.45
N VAL A 203 13.26 -15.80 -3.54
CA VAL A 203 12.88 -14.95 -2.41
C VAL A 203 11.60 -14.17 -2.69
N TYR A 204 10.90 -13.77 -1.63
CA TYR A 204 9.66 -13.02 -1.75
C TYR A 204 9.56 -11.89 -0.72
N SER A 205 8.79 -10.86 -1.06
CA SER A 205 8.27 -9.86 -0.14
C SER A 205 6.80 -9.63 -0.42
N LEU A 206 5.97 -9.63 0.63
CA LEU A 206 4.52 -9.43 0.54
C LEU A 206 3.95 -8.85 1.85
N GLY A 207 2.66 -8.44 1.82
CA GLY A 207 1.98 -7.95 3.00
C GLY A 207 2.43 -6.56 3.43
N CYS A 208 2.58 -5.62 2.49
CA CYS A 208 3.03 -4.26 2.81
C CYS A 208 2.03 -3.44 3.66
N ILE A 209 0.75 -3.86 3.71
CA ILE A 209 -0.32 -3.29 4.56
C ILE A 209 -0.40 -1.75 4.45
N GLY A 210 -0.26 -1.20 3.23
CA GLY A 210 -0.27 0.24 3.00
C GLY A 210 1.08 0.96 3.13
N HIS A 211 2.10 0.35 3.74
CA HIS A 211 3.43 0.95 3.95
C HIS A 211 4.44 0.62 2.83
N GLY A 212 3.95 0.30 1.63
CA GLY A 212 4.76 -0.24 0.53
C GLY A 212 5.88 0.69 0.06
N VAL A 213 5.71 1.99 0.05
CA VAL A 213 6.74 2.92 -0.46
C VAL A 213 8.03 2.84 0.35
N SER A 214 7.95 2.95 1.68
CA SER A 214 9.13 2.83 2.56
C SER A 214 9.62 1.40 2.70
N MET A 215 8.70 0.45 2.92
CA MET A 215 9.02 -0.95 3.15
C MET A 215 9.69 -1.62 1.96
N SER A 216 9.34 -1.27 0.71
CA SER A 216 9.94 -1.88 -0.47
C SER A 216 11.45 -1.60 -0.56
N HIS A 217 11.91 -0.42 -0.19
CA HIS A 217 13.33 -0.05 -0.19
C HIS A 217 14.11 -0.85 0.85
N LEU A 218 13.57 -0.98 2.07
CA LEU A 218 14.18 -1.78 3.12
C LEU A 218 14.18 -3.28 2.75
N ASN A 219 13.04 -3.78 2.29
CA ASN A 219 12.91 -5.18 1.89
C ASN A 219 13.81 -5.53 0.71
N ALA A 220 14.05 -4.62 -0.24
CA ALA A 220 14.97 -4.84 -1.35
C ALA A 220 16.40 -5.10 -0.87
N GLN A 221 16.87 -4.39 0.17
CA GLN A 221 18.18 -4.66 0.78
C GLN A 221 18.23 -6.04 1.43
N ALA A 222 17.20 -6.39 2.20
CA ALA A 222 17.10 -7.71 2.84
C ALA A 222 17.03 -8.85 1.80
N LEU A 223 16.23 -8.70 0.75
CA LEU A 223 16.11 -9.70 -0.32
C LEU A 223 17.44 -9.88 -1.10
N ARG A 224 18.14 -8.78 -1.37
CA ARG A 224 19.48 -8.81 -1.95
C ARG A 224 20.43 -9.63 -1.08
N ASP A 225 20.47 -9.36 0.22
CA ASP A 225 21.38 -10.03 1.14
C ASP A 225 21.05 -11.52 1.28
N LEU A 226 19.77 -11.88 1.27
CA LEU A 226 19.31 -13.27 1.21
C LEU A 226 19.82 -13.98 -0.05
N LEU A 227 19.64 -13.38 -1.23
CA LEU A 227 20.06 -13.99 -2.51
C LEU A 227 21.58 -14.12 -2.65
N LEU A 228 22.33 -13.24 -1.99
CA LEU A 228 23.79 -13.26 -1.99
C LEU A 228 24.38 -14.09 -0.84
N GLY A 229 23.53 -14.74 -0.01
CA GLY A 229 23.96 -15.53 1.14
C GLY A 229 24.65 -14.70 2.24
N ARG A 230 24.40 -13.41 2.29
CA ARG A 230 25.00 -12.51 3.30
C ARG A 230 24.27 -12.62 4.62
N ARG A 231 25.03 -12.57 5.72
CA ARG A 231 24.49 -12.35 7.07
C ARG A 231 24.66 -10.89 7.41
N THR A 232 23.59 -10.19 7.68
CA THR A 232 23.59 -8.77 7.98
C THR A 232 22.70 -8.48 9.20
N GLU A 233 23.04 -7.45 9.95
CA GLU A 233 22.23 -6.98 11.08
C GLU A 233 20.77 -6.73 10.67
N LEU A 234 20.56 -6.20 9.45
CA LEU A 234 19.21 -6.02 8.90
C LEU A 234 18.40 -7.31 8.87
N LEU A 235 19.00 -8.43 8.44
CA LEU A 235 18.30 -9.71 8.41
C LEU A 235 18.12 -10.31 9.81
N GLU A 236 19.09 -10.16 10.69
CA GLU A 236 19.07 -10.71 12.05
C GLU A 236 18.04 -9.97 12.93
N SER A 237 17.90 -8.66 12.74
CA SER A 237 16.95 -7.83 13.48
C SER A 237 15.56 -7.73 12.85
N CYS A 238 15.37 -8.23 11.60
CA CYS A 238 14.11 -8.08 10.88
C CYS A 238 13.03 -9.05 11.39
N PRO A 239 11.98 -8.58 12.06
CA PRO A 239 10.93 -9.45 12.60
C PRO A 239 10.06 -10.11 11.53
N PHE A 240 10.16 -9.64 10.28
CA PHE A 240 9.38 -10.12 9.15
C PHE A 240 10.10 -11.22 8.34
N TYR A 241 11.38 -11.48 8.67
CA TYR A 241 12.20 -12.44 7.95
C TYR A 241 11.84 -13.88 8.35
N GLN A 242 11.59 -14.71 7.31
CA GLN A 242 11.35 -16.16 7.44
C GLN A 242 10.24 -16.52 8.45
N ARG A 243 9.37 -15.57 8.81
CA ARG A 243 8.29 -15.84 9.73
C ARG A 243 7.26 -16.80 9.11
N ARG A 244 6.57 -17.55 9.95
CA ARG A 244 5.43 -18.37 9.52
C ARG A 244 4.27 -17.44 9.12
N ILE A 245 3.83 -17.55 7.88
CA ILE A 245 2.67 -16.82 7.37
C ILE A 245 1.42 -17.66 7.63
N ILE A 246 0.42 -17.08 8.26
CA ILE A 246 -0.91 -17.70 8.44
C ILE A 246 -1.59 -17.72 7.07
N PRO A 247 -1.90 -18.89 6.49
CA PRO A 247 -2.51 -18.95 5.19
C PRO A 247 -3.98 -18.52 5.26
N TRP A 248 -4.40 -17.67 4.32
CA TRP A 248 -5.80 -17.39 4.13
C TRP A 248 -6.58 -18.68 3.77
N PRO A 249 -7.78 -18.86 4.31
CA PRO A 249 -8.61 -20.01 3.95
C PRO A 249 -9.03 -19.95 2.47
N PRO A 250 -9.51 -21.06 1.87
CA PRO A 250 -10.10 -21.02 0.53
C PRO A 250 -11.46 -20.28 0.55
N GLU A 251 -11.95 -19.90 -0.67
CA GLU A 251 -13.33 -19.42 -0.79
C GLU A 251 -14.35 -20.53 -0.44
N PRO A 252 -15.49 -20.18 0.11
CA PRO A 252 -15.99 -18.84 0.42
C PRO A 252 -15.49 -18.27 1.77
N LEU A 253 -14.84 -19.11 2.59
CA LEU A 253 -14.41 -18.77 3.96
C LEU A 253 -13.43 -17.59 3.98
N ARG A 254 -12.57 -17.47 2.97
CA ARG A 254 -11.63 -16.35 2.84
C ARG A 254 -12.36 -15.00 2.79
N SER A 255 -13.35 -14.88 1.93
CA SER A 255 -14.16 -13.66 1.83
C SER A 255 -14.89 -13.37 3.14
N ALA A 256 -15.47 -14.38 3.78
CA ALA A 256 -16.14 -14.22 5.06
C ALA A 256 -15.18 -13.69 6.15
N VAL A 257 -13.99 -14.29 6.28
CA VAL A 257 -12.95 -13.87 7.25
C VAL A 257 -12.46 -12.46 6.96
N ALA A 258 -12.18 -12.13 5.69
CA ALA A 258 -11.70 -10.81 5.32
C ALA A 258 -12.76 -9.71 5.61
N HIS A 259 -14.02 -9.97 5.29
CA HIS A 259 -15.12 -9.04 5.61
C HIS A 259 -15.37 -8.92 7.12
N ALA A 260 -15.26 -10.02 7.88
CA ALA A 260 -15.38 -10.00 9.34
C ALA A 260 -14.26 -9.17 9.98
N LEU A 261 -13.01 -9.38 9.54
CA LEU A 261 -11.87 -8.59 10.02
C LEU A 261 -12.05 -7.09 9.73
N ARG A 262 -12.41 -6.73 8.50
CA ARG A 262 -12.70 -5.33 8.15
C ARG A 262 -13.85 -4.76 8.99
N GLY A 263 -14.90 -5.56 9.21
CA GLY A 263 -16.04 -5.18 10.06
C GLY A 263 -15.63 -4.93 11.51
N TYR A 264 -14.78 -5.79 12.06
CA TYR A 264 -14.22 -5.64 13.40
C TYR A 264 -13.44 -4.34 13.54
N LEU A 265 -12.48 -4.06 12.63
CA LEU A 265 -11.69 -2.83 12.65
C LEU A 265 -12.57 -1.57 12.56
N LYS A 266 -13.61 -1.61 11.73
CA LYS A 266 -14.58 -0.50 11.62
C LYS A 266 -15.38 -0.29 12.90
N VAL A 267 -15.79 -1.35 13.57
CA VAL A 267 -16.52 -1.26 14.85
C VAL A 267 -15.63 -0.71 15.94
N GLU A 268 -14.39 -1.16 16.01
CA GLU A 268 -13.39 -0.68 16.97
C GLU A 268 -13.14 0.83 16.78
N ASP A 269 -12.94 1.30 15.55
CA ASP A 269 -12.80 2.71 15.23
C ASP A 269 -14.05 3.52 15.69
N ALA A 270 -15.26 3.02 15.42
CA ALA A 270 -16.49 3.68 15.81
C ALA A 270 -16.69 3.72 17.33
N LEU A 271 -16.28 2.71 18.07
CA LEU A 271 -16.32 2.67 19.54
C LEU A 271 -15.31 3.66 20.11
N TYR A 272 -14.10 3.70 19.56
CA TYR A 272 -13.07 4.65 19.96
C TYR A 272 -13.53 6.10 19.76
N GLU A 273 -14.09 6.43 18.59
CA GLU A 273 -14.62 7.78 18.30
C GLU A 273 -15.73 8.21 19.28
N ARG A 274 -16.59 7.28 19.70
CA ARG A 274 -17.63 7.57 20.70
C ARG A 274 -17.08 7.88 22.09
N SER A 275 -15.90 7.36 22.42
CA SER A 275 -15.23 7.60 23.70
C SER A 275 -14.48 8.92 23.78
N LEU A 276 -14.28 9.61 22.64
CA LEU A 276 -13.57 10.88 22.58
C LEU A 276 -14.46 12.04 23.09
N PRO A 277 -13.87 13.08 23.69
CA PRO A 277 -14.62 14.28 24.08
C PRO A 277 -15.34 14.88 22.88
N LYS A 278 -16.62 15.20 23.08
CA LYS A 278 -17.40 15.96 22.09
C LYS A 278 -17.08 17.45 22.27
N HIS A 279 -16.48 18.05 21.27
CA HIS A 279 -16.26 19.50 21.21
C HIS A 279 -17.44 20.20 20.53
#